data_95c1eb013f5c26cc5f64f6867861dd43
#
_entry.id   95c1eb013f5c26cc5f64f6867861dd43
#
_cell.length_a   1.000
_cell.length_b   1.000
_cell.length_c   1.000
_cell.angle_alpha   90.00
_cell.angle_beta   90.00
_cell.angle_gamma   90.00
#
_symmetry.space_group_name_H-M   'P 1'
#
loop_
_entity.id
_entity.type
_entity.pdbx_description
1 polymer ?
#
loop_
_entity_poly.entity_id
_entity_poly.type
_entity_poly.pdbx_seq_one_letter_code
_entity_poly.pdbx_strand_id
1 'polypeptide(L)'
;MLDRRTLLATGAALMAAPAIAARKSATPNFPKGFYWGAATAPHQVEGNNIASDLWFVENQQPTVFAQPSGDACNSFALWETDLDLVKAMGLNAYRFGIEWARIEPEKGLFSQAMLDHYKAVIDGCHARGLAPIVTFSHFTAPRWFSAQGGWTNPESAQLFARYCDKAMRALGQARDLDVLMAE
;
A
#
# COMPACT_ATOMS: atom_id res chain seq x y z
N MET A 1 47.02 46.22 -26.18
CA MET A 1 47.77 45.01 -26.58
C MET A 1 48.04 44.22 -25.35
N LEU A 2 47.45 43.04 -25.20
CA LEU A 2 47.74 42.14 -24.07
C LEU A 2 49.11 41.48 -24.31
N ASP A 3 50.05 41.69 -23.41
CA ASP A 3 51.38 41.13 -23.45
C ASP A 3 51.36 39.62 -23.23
N ARG A 4 52.19 38.86 -23.97
CA ARG A 4 52.33 37.38 -23.87
C ARG A 4 52.57 36.91 -22.42
N ARG A 5 53.21 37.70 -21.59
CA ARG A 5 53.46 37.39 -20.18
C ARG A 5 52.19 37.45 -19.34
N THR A 6 51.27 38.37 -19.64
CA THR A 6 49.96 38.48 -19.01
C THR A 6 49.05 37.31 -19.37
N LEU A 7 49.14 36.83 -20.61
CA LEU A 7 48.37 35.68 -21.09
C LEU A 7 48.82 34.37 -20.42
N LEU A 8 50.13 34.20 -20.19
CA LEU A 8 50.67 33.02 -19.52
C LEU A 8 50.37 33.02 -18.00
N ALA A 9 50.38 34.20 -17.37
CA ALA A 9 50.00 34.32 -15.96
C ALA A 9 48.52 34.06 -15.71
N THR A 10 47.62 34.47 -16.63
CA THR A 10 46.17 34.17 -16.54
C THR A 10 45.87 32.71 -16.82
N GLY A 11 46.61 32.05 -17.74
CA GLY A 11 46.48 30.63 -17.99
C GLY A 11 46.88 29.74 -16.83
N ALA A 12 47.93 30.11 -16.06
CA ALA A 12 48.38 29.37 -14.90
C ALA A 12 47.44 29.51 -13.67
N ALA A 13 46.74 30.64 -13.56
CA ALA A 13 45.80 30.86 -12.46
C ALA A 13 44.48 30.06 -12.64
N LEU A 14 44.12 29.73 -13.89
CA LEU A 14 42.92 28.89 -14.18
C LEU A 14 43.15 27.41 -13.92
N MET A 15 44.42 26.94 -13.81
CA MET A 15 44.74 25.53 -13.53
C MET A 15 44.84 25.23 -12.01
N ALA A 16 44.77 26.25 -11.17
CA ALA A 16 44.80 26.12 -9.70
C ALA A 16 43.41 26.22 -9.06
N ALA A 17 42.33 25.86 -9.80
CA ALA A 17 41.04 25.68 -9.16
C ALA A 17 41.17 24.50 -8.19
N PRO A 18 40.91 24.71 -6.86
CA PRO A 18 40.91 23.59 -5.95
C PRO A 18 39.92 22.57 -6.47
N ALA A 19 40.38 21.34 -6.71
CA ALA A 19 39.49 20.22 -6.96
C ALA A 19 38.56 20.17 -5.74
N ILE A 20 37.35 20.67 -5.91
CA ILE A 20 36.27 20.43 -4.95
C ILE A 20 36.11 18.92 -4.98
N ALA A 21 36.80 18.24 -4.07
CA ALA A 21 36.60 16.81 -3.83
C ALA A 21 35.09 16.65 -3.63
N ALA A 22 34.44 16.07 -4.58
CA ALA A 22 33.05 15.70 -4.44
C ALA A 22 32.99 14.90 -3.15
N ARG A 23 32.48 15.51 -2.06
CA ARG A 23 32.19 14.79 -0.83
C ARG A 23 31.32 13.62 -1.29
N LYS A 24 31.87 12.42 -1.25
CA LYS A 24 31.05 11.22 -1.32
C LYS A 24 29.98 11.42 -0.27
N SER A 25 28.78 11.74 -0.70
CA SER A 25 27.61 11.73 0.18
C SER A 25 27.63 10.37 0.82
N ALA A 26 27.89 10.31 2.12
CA ALA A 26 27.77 9.06 2.85
C ALA A 26 26.32 8.63 2.65
N THR A 27 26.13 7.56 1.90
CA THR A 27 24.79 6.97 1.74
C THR A 27 24.30 6.69 3.15
N PRO A 28 23.13 7.22 3.55
CA PRO A 28 22.62 6.96 4.89
C PRO A 28 22.58 5.45 5.10
N ASN A 29 23.24 4.97 6.13
CA ASN A 29 23.29 3.54 6.42
C ASN A 29 22.02 3.21 7.21
N PHE A 30 20.99 2.69 6.53
CA PHE A 30 19.75 2.28 7.17
C PHE A 30 20.00 1.02 8.02
N PRO A 31 19.27 0.84 9.12
CA PRO A 31 19.37 -0.36 9.93
C PRO A 31 19.19 -1.63 9.12
N LYS A 32 19.88 -2.72 9.54
CA LYS A 32 19.62 -4.03 8.93
C LYS A 32 18.15 -4.42 9.13
N GLY A 33 17.51 -4.87 8.06
CA GLY A 33 16.09 -5.23 8.07
C GLY A 33 15.14 -4.05 7.88
N PHE A 34 15.63 -2.88 7.49
CA PHE A 34 14.78 -1.74 7.15
C PHE A 34 13.88 -2.08 5.95
N TYR A 35 12.58 -1.79 6.08
CA TYR A 35 11.61 -2.01 5.01
C TYR A 35 11.60 -0.86 4.01
N TRP A 36 11.86 -1.22 2.76
CA TRP A 36 11.64 -0.38 1.59
C TRP A 36 10.44 -0.95 0.86
N GLY A 37 9.31 -0.24 0.86
CA GLY A 37 8.07 -0.81 0.35
C GLY A 37 7.26 0.15 -0.49
N ALA A 38 6.29 -0.43 -1.17
CA ALA A 38 5.16 0.27 -1.77
C ALA A 38 3.90 0.00 -0.94
N ALA A 39 2.90 0.88 -1.07
CA ALA A 39 1.63 0.75 -0.37
C ALA A 39 0.46 1.05 -1.32
N THR A 40 -0.61 0.28 -1.20
CA THR A 40 -1.86 0.49 -1.94
C THR A 40 -3.06 0.50 -0.99
N ALA A 41 -4.16 1.09 -1.45
CA ALA A 41 -5.46 1.05 -0.77
C ALA A 41 -6.43 0.19 -1.62
N PRO A 42 -7.05 -0.86 -1.04
CA PRO A 42 -7.77 -1.86 -1.82
C PRO A 42 -8.90 -1.24 -2.68
N HIS A 43 -9.74 -0.38 -2.11
CA HIS A 43 -10.83 0.26 -2.86
C HIS A 43 -10.33 1.06 -4.08
N GLN A 44 -9.12 1.63 -3.99
CA GLN A 44 -8.54 2.45 -5.05
C GLN A 44 -7.90 1.63 -6.18
N VAL A 45 -7.54 0.37 -5.93
CA VAL A 45 -6.78 -0.43 -6.90
C VAL A 45 -7.44 -1.75 -7.29
N GLU A 46 -8.22 -2.38 -6.40
CA GLU A 46 -8.78 -3.71 -6.66
C GLU A 46 -9.90 -3.70 -7.70
N GLY A 47 -10.72 -2.65 -7.73
CA GLY A 47 -11.91 -2.56 -8.57
C GLY A 47 -13.13 -3.32 -8.01
N ASN A 48 -14.32 -2.90 -8.41
CA ASN A 48 -15.58 -3.59 -8.16
C ASN A 48 -15.85 -4.00 -6.71
N ASN A 49 -15.58 -3.09 -5.75
CA ASN A 49 -15.83 -3.32 -4.32
C ASN A 49 -17.30 -3.08 -3.95
N ILE A 50 -18.21 -3.79 -4.64
CA ILE A 50 -19.66 -3.53 -4.70
C ILE A 50 -20.39 -3.64 -3.35
N ALA A 51 -19.85 -4.38 -2.39
CA ALA A 51 -20.44 -4.54 -1.07
C ALA A 51 -20.02 -3.45 -0.08
N SER A 52 -19.11 -2.53 -0.48
CA SER A 52 -18.63 -1.44 0.37
C SER A 52 -19.61 -0.26 0.39
N ASP A 53 -19.55 0.49 1.49
CA ASP A 53 -20.26 1.74 1.66
C ASP A 53 -19.80 2.82 0.67
N LEU A 54 -18.48 2.90 0.42
CA LEU A 54 -17.93 3.88 -0.49
C LEU A 54 -18.38 3.62 -1.93
N TRP A 55 -18.37 2.36 -2.40
CA TRP A 55 -18.95 1.98 -3.69
C TRP A 55 -20.41 2.43 -3.81
N PHE A 56 -21.19 2.22 -2.75
CA PHE A 56 -22.59 2.65 -2.75
C PHE A 56 -22.70 4.17 -2.91
N VAL A 57 -21.92 4.96 -2.14
CA VAL A 57 -22.00 6.43 -2.14
C VAL A 57 -21.52 7.02 -3.48
N GLU A 58 -20.43 6.50 -4.06
CA GLU A 58 -19.90 7.01 -5.33
C GLU A 58 -20.83 6.75 -6.54
N ASN A 59 -21.70 5.75 -6.45
CA ASN A 59 -22.68 5.40 -7.47
C ASN A 59 -24.08 6.00 -7.23
N GLN A 60 -24.29 6.81 -6.17
CA GLN A 60 -25.54 7.53 -5.94
C GLN A 60 -25.56 8.86 -6.70
N GLN A 61 -26.79 9.40 -6.94
CA GLN A 61 -26.97 10.72 -7.52
C GLN A 61 -27.82 11.60 -6.62
N PRO A 62 -27.37 12.83 -6.30
CA PRO A 62 -26.06 13.42 -6.63
C PRO A 62 -24.91 12.82 -5.83
N THR A 63 -23.73 12.73 -6.42
CA THR A 63 -22.50 12.27 -5.77
C THR A 63 -21.49 13.42 -5.59
N VAL A 64 -20.64 13.32 -4.58
CA VAL A 64 -19.50 14.22 -4.35
C VAL A 64 -18.22 13.73 -5.08
N PHE A 65 -18.25 12.53 -5.61
CA PHE A 65 -17.13 11.96 -6.33
C PHE A 65 -17.11 12.42 -7.79
N ALA A 66 -15.94 12.79 -8.29
CA ALA A 66 -15.78 13.18 -9.69
C ALA A 66 -16.02 12.02 -10.65
N GLN A 67 -15.61 10.80 -10.24
CA GLN A 67 -15.81 9.55 -10.96
C GLN A 67 -15.93 8.39 -9.96
N PRO A 68 -16.72 7.35 -10.24
CA PRO A 68 -16.71 6.13 -9.43
C PRO A 68 -15.42 5.35 -9.62
N SER A 69 -15.02 4.56 -8.63
CA SER A 69 -13.82 3.71 -8.68
C SER A 69 -13.86 2.66 -9.81
N GLY A 70 -15.04 2.12 -10.10
CA GLY A 70 -15.25 1.15 -11.18
C GLY A 70 -14.32 -0.06 -11.09
N ASP A 71 -13.69 -0.39 -12.21
CA ASP A 71 -12.70 -1.49 -12.27
C ASP A 71 -11.34 -1.12 -11.66
N ALA A 72 -11.11 0.16 -11.39
CA ALA A 72 -9.83 0.70 -10.88
C ALA A 72 -8.63 0.19 -11.71
N CYS A 73 -7.59 -0.36 -11.03
CA CYS A 73 -6.47 -1.02 -11.70
C CYS A 73 -6.66 -2.53 -11.85
N ASN A 74 -7.81 -3.06 -11.42
CA ASN A 74 -8.11 -4.49 -11.38
C ASN A 74 -7.06 -5.33 -10.62
N SER A 75 -6.46 -4.74 -9.60
CA SER A 75 -5.45 -5.41 -8.77
C SER A 75 -5.99 -6.67 -8.10
N PHE A 76 -7.31 -6.76 -7.87
CA PHE A 76 -7.92 -7.97 -7.34
C PHE A 76 -7.60 -9.21 -8.20
N ALA A 77 -7.66 -9.08 -9.51
CA ALA A 77 -7.31 -10.16 -10.43
C ALA A 77 -5.82 -10.17 -10.80
N LEU A 78 -5.17 -9.00 -10.83
CA LEU A 78 -3.80 -8.82 -11.35
C LEU A 78 -2.74 -8.74 -10.24
N TRP A 79 -3.06 -9.15 -9.02
CA TRP A 79 -2.18 -9.03 -7.85
C TRP A 79 -0.79 -9.67 -8.06
N GLU A 80 -0.69 -10.76 -8.81
CA GLU A 80 0.60 -11.39 -9.10
C GLU A 80 1.50 -10.47 -9.92
N THR A 81 0.93 -9.81 -10.93
CA THR A 81 1.64 -8.81 -11.74
C THR A 81 2.09 -7.62 -10.89
N ASP A 82 1.25 -7.15 -9.98
CA ASP A 82 1.58 -6.04 -9.07
C ASP A 82 2.74 -6.43 -8.14
N LEU A 83 2.73 -7.64 -7.59
CA LEU A 83 3.83 -8.13 -6.76
C LEU A 83 5.14 -8.29 -7.55
N ASP A 84 5.07 -8.73 -8.81
CA ASP A 84 6.23 -8.80 -9.70
C ASP A 84 6.83 -7.41 -9.96
N LEU A 85 5.97 -6.38 -10.14
CA LEU A 85 6.41 -5.00 -10.28
C LEU A 85 7.07 -4.48 -9.00
N VAL A 86 6.47 -4.72 -7.83
CA VAL A 86 7.07 -4.34 -6.53
C VAL A 86 8.45 -4.97 -6.37
N LYS A 87 8.59 -6.23 -6.72
CA LYS A 87 9.88 -6.94 -6.68
C LYS A 87 10.88 -6.37 -7.68
N ALA A 88 10.45 -6.08 -8.90
CA ALA A 88 11.31 -5.50 -9.95
C ALA A 88 11.81 -4.10 -9.59
N MET A 89 11.06 -3.34 -8.78
CA MET A 89 11.48 -2.05 -8.22
C MET A 89 12.59 -2.17 -7.17
N GLY A 90 12.98 -3.39 -6.78
CA GLY A 90 14.00 -3.63 -5.74
C GLY A 90 13.49 -3.44 -4.31
N LEU A 91 12.19 -3.43 -4.11
CA LEU A 91 11.57 -3.30 -2.79
C LEU A 91 11.55 -4.65 -2.06
N ASN A 92 11.45 -4.60 -0.72
CA ASN A 92 11.45 -5.77 0.16
C ASN A 92 10.21 -5.88 1.04
N ALA A 93 9.25 -4.96 0.89
CA ALA A 93 7.99 -4.97 1.61
C ALA A 93 6.86 -4.45 0.71
N TYR A 94 5.65 -4.94 0.95
CA TYR A 94 4.45 -4.44 0.28
C TYR A 94 3.30 -4.34 1.28
N ARG A 95 2.73 -3.12 1.44
CA ARG A 95 1.52 -2.89 2.24
C ARG A 95 0.32 -2.91 1.32
N PHE A 96 -0.64 -3.76 1.64
CA PHE A 96 -1.92 -3.83 0.96
C PHE A 96 -3.05 -4.04 1.98
N GLY A 97 -4.25 -3.68 1.61
CA GLY A 97 -5.41 -3.91 2.45
C GLY A 97 -6.16 -5.17 2.07
N ILE A 98 -6.94 -5.67 3.03
CA ILE A 98 -7.98 -6.66 2.81
C ILE A 98 -9.33 -6.00 2.99
N GLU A 99 -10.27 -6.24 2.08
CA GLU A 99 -11.57 -5.57 2.12
C GLU A 99 -12.55 -6.31 3.02
N TRP A 100 -12.90 -5.67 4.14
CA TRP A 100 -13.93 -6.18 5.04
C TRP A 100 -15.25 -6.43 4.30
N ALA A 101 -15.63 -5.51 3.40
CA ALA A 101 -16.85 -5.63 2.60
C ALA A 101 -16.87 -6.87 1.68
N ARG A 102 -15.72 -7.34 1.21
CA ARG A 102 -15.61 -8.58 0.44
C ARG A 102 -15.63 -9.82 1.32
N ILE A 103 -14.94 -9.73 2.45
CA ILE A 103 -14.80 -10.85 3.40
C ILE A 103 -16.12 -11.11 4.14
N GLU A 104 -16.84 -10.04 4.52
CA GLU A 104 -18.14 -10.11 5.20
C GLU A 104 -19.16 -9.20 4.49
N PRO A 105 -19.64 -9.58 3.30
CA PRO A 105 -20.58 -8.77 2.51
C PRO A 105 -21.92 -8.53 3.22
N GLU A 106 -22.32 -9.43 4.10
CA GLU A 106 -23.50 -9.30 4.97
C GLU A 106 -23.13 -9.68 6.40
N LYS A 107 -23.76 -9.08 7.40
CA LYS A 107 -23.45 -9.27 8.83
C LYS A 107 -23.46 -10.74 9.21
N GLY A 108 -22.30 -11.26 9.58
CA GLY A 108 -22.11 -12.67 10.01
C GLY A 108 -21.86 -13.66 8.89
N LEU A 109 -21.98 -13.27 7.62
CA LEU A 109 -21.72 -14.12 6.45
C LEU A 109 -20.31 -13.89 5.91
N PHE A 110 -19.39 -14.75 6.28
CA PHE A 110 -18.00 -14.67 5.86
C PHE A 110 -17.72 -15.49 4.60
N SER A 111 -17.10 -14.88 3.61
CA SER A 111 -16.69 -15.52 2.36
C SER A 111 -15.34 -16.20 2.53
N GLN A 112 -15.32 -17.54 2.50
CA GLN A 112 -14.06 -18.30 2.55
C GLN A 112 -13.23 -18.03 1.28
N ALA A 113 -13.87 -17.92 0.12
CA ALA A 113 -13.16 -17.62 -1.14
C ALA A 113 -12.39 -16.30 -1.10
N MET A 114 -12.92 -15.27 -0.42
CA MET A 114 -12.21 -14.01 -0.25
C MET A 114 -11.03 -14.12 0.73
N LEU A 115 -11.20 -14.88 1.79
CA LEU A 115 -10.10 -15.17 2.72
C LEU A 115 -8.99 -15.95 2.03
N ASP A 116 -9.33 -16.96 1.23
CA ASP A 116 -8.37 -17.75 0.45
C ASP A 116 -7.64 -16.88 -0.59
N HIS A 117 -8.34 -15.95 -1.22
CA HIS A 117 -7.74 -14.98 -2.16
C HIS A 117 -6.68 -14.12 -1.46
N TYR A 118 -7.01 -13.48 -0.35
CA TYR A 118 -6.04 -12.63 0.37
C TYR A 118 -4.90 -13.45 0.96
N LYS A 119 -5.15 -14.69 1.36
CA LYS A 119 -4.08 -15.61 1.74
C LYS A 119 -3.13 -15.88 0.58
N ALA A 120 -3.64 -16.09 -0.63
CA ALA A 120 -2.81 -16.27 -1.83
C ALA A 120 -1.92 -15.04 -2.12
N VAL A 121 -2.43 -13.82 -1.91
CA VAL A 121 -1.62 -12.58 -2.03
C VAL A 121 -0.48 -12.58 -1.01
N ILE A 122 -0.74 -12.96 0.25
CA ILE A 122 0.29 -13.07 1.30
C ILE A 122 1.36 -14.10 0.91
N ASP A 123 0.93 -15.30 0.52
CA ASP A 123 1.83 -16.36 0.07
C ASP A 123 2.66 -15.91 -1.14
N GLY A 124 2.04 -15.15 -2.06
CA GLY A 124 2.70 -14.53 -3.20
C GLY A 124 3.77 -13.51 -2.84
N CYS A 125 3.56 -12.72 -1.78
CA CYS A 125 4.57 -11.82 -1.23
C CYS A 125 5.78 -12.63 -0.71
N HIS A 126 5.54 -13.64 0.10
CA HIS A 126 6.61 -14.50 0.64
C HIS A 126 7.41 -15.19 -0.46
N ALA A 127 6.73 -15.72 -1.48
CA ALA A 127 7.38 -16.37 -2.64
C ALA A 127 8.34 -15.43 -3.39
N ARG A 128 8.12 -14.12 -3.30
CA ARG A 128 8.95 -13.07 -3.93
C ARG A 128 9.96 -12.45 -2.96
N GLY A 129 9.98 -12.89 -1.69
CA GLY A 129 10.83 -12.31 -0.63
C GLY A 129 10.41 -10.90 -0.25
N LEU A 130 9.12 -10.59 -0.36
CA LEU A 130 8.48 -9.36 0.12
C LEU A 130 7.87 -9.62 1.49
N ALA A 131 8.11 -8.72 2.45
CA ALA A 131 7.38 -8.72 3.71
C ALA A 131 5.95 -8.21 3.47
N PRO A 132 4.90 -9.01 3.71
CA PRO A 132 3.52 -8.54 3.59
C PRO A 132 3.13 -7.71 4.80
N ILE A 133 2.63 -6.49 4.57
CA ILE A 133 2.06 -5.61 5.58
C ILE A 133 0.57 -5.49 5.30
N VAL A 134 -0.26 -6.11 6.13
CA VAL A 134 -1.70 -6.21 5.90
C VAL A 134 -2.47 -5.14 6.66
N THR A 135 -3.25 -4.34 5.95
CA THR A 135 -4.15 -3.32 6.51
C THR A 135 -5.58 -3.86 6.56
N PHE A 136 -6.18 -3.88 7.75
CA PHE A 136 -7.52 -4.44 7.97
C PHE A 136 -8.67 -3.47 7.65
N SER A 137 -8.40 -2.17 7.68
CA SER A 137 -9.37 -1.13 7.33
C SER A 137 -8.66 0.01 6.64
N HIS A 138 -9.18 0.43 5.49
CA HIS A 138 -8.67 1.57 4.74
C HIS A 138 -9.83 2.24 3.99
N PHE A 139 -10.37 3.31 4.55
CA PHE A 139 -11.52 4.12 4.10
C PHE A 139 -12.87 3.39 4.14
N THR A 140 -12.95 2.19 3.61
CA THR A 140 -14.19 1.46 3.33
C THR A 140 -14.62 0.56 4.47
N ALA A 141 -15.92 0.36 4.55
CA ALA A 141 -16.56 -0.63 5.41
C ALA A 141 -17.70 -1.34 4.65
N PRO A 142 -18.19 -2.50 5.13
CA PRO A 142 -19.36 -3.12 4.56
C PRO A 142 -20.59 -2.20 4.65
N ARG A 143 -21.41 -2.19 3.59
CA ARG A 143 -22.65 -1.37 3.56
C ARG A 143 -23.56 -1.64 4.75
N TRP A 144 -23.70 -2.90 5.18
CA TRP A 144 -24.51 -3.25 6.34
C TRP A 144 -23.98 -2.61 7.64
N PHE A 145 -22.64 -2.49 7.78
CA PHE A 145 -22.01 -1.86 8.94
C PHE A 145 -22.31 -0.35 8.96
N SER A 146 -22.11 0.34 7.85
CA SER A 146 -22.38 1.77 7.70
C SER A 146 -23.86 2.09 7.85
N ALA A 147 -24.76 1.24 7.34
CA ALA A 147 -26.21 1.36 7.51
C ALA A 147 -26.69 1.23 8.97
N GLN A 148 -25.91 0.58 9.84
CA GLN A 148 -26.17 0.48 11.28
C GLN A 148 -25.50 1.59 12.11
N GLY A 149 -25.01 2.65 11.47
CA GLY A 149 -24.34 3.78 12.13
C GLY A 149 -22.81 3.74 12.06
N GLY A 150 -22.23 2.74 11.40
CA GLY A 150 -20.78 2.65 11.17
C GLY A 150 -19.97 2.77 12.46
N TRP A 151 -18.92 3.56 12.42
CA TRP A 151 -18.02 3.77 13.57
C TRP A 151 -18.65 4.51 14.76
N THR A 152 -19.81 5.14 14.59
CA THR A 152 -20.55 5.77 15.69
C THR A 152 -21.47 4.80 16.43
N ASN A 153 -21.67 3.58 15.91
CA ASN A 153 -22.44 2.55 16.57
C ASN A 153 -21.68 2.04 17.81
N PRO A 154 -22.32 1.93 18.99
CA PRO A 154 -21.69 1.39 20.20
C PRO A 154 -21.09 -0.02 20.03
N GLU A 155 -21.62 -0.83 19.10
CA GLU A 155 -21.10 -2.19 18.80
C GLU A 155 -19.93 -2.21 17.81
N SER A 156 -19.56 -1.07 17.24
CA SER A 156 -18.58 -0.97 16.14
C SER A 156 -17.26 -1.67 16.46
N ALA A 157 -16.71 -1.44 17.65
CA ALA A 157 -15.45 -2.05 18.08
C ALA A 157 -15.54 -3.58 18.15
N GLN A 158 -16.68 -4.11 18.62
CA GLN A 158 -16.89 -5.57 18.72
C GLN A 158 -17.07 -6.20 17.34
N LEU A 159 -17.79 -5.53 16.44
CA LEU A 159 -17.99 -5.99 15.06
C LEU A 159 -16.67 -6.00 14.29
N PHE A 160 -15.86 -4.97 14.44
CA PHE A 160 -14.55 -4.89 13.81
C PHE A 160 -13.58 -5.94 14.39
N ALA A 161 -13.54 -6.09 15.72
CA ALA A 161 -12.71 -7.10 16.37
C ALA A 161 -13.08 -8.53 15.92
N ARG A 162 -14.38 -8.83 15.75
CA ARG A 162 -14.85 -10.11 15.21
C ARG A 162 -14.33 -10.36 13.79
N TYR A 163 -14.41 -9.36 12.92
CA TYR A 163 -13.86 -9.43 11.57
C TYR A 163 -12.34 -9.67 11.60
N CYS A 164 -11.60 -8.89 12.38
CA CYS A 164 -10.14 -9.04 12.52
C CYS A 164 -9.77 -10.45 13.00
N ASP A 165 -10.44 -10.97 14.03
CA ASP A 165 -10.19 -12.33 14.54
C ASP A 165 -10.44 -13.39 13.45
N LYS A 166 -11.55 -13.27 12.72
CA LYS A 166 -11.87 -14.19 11.63
C LYS A 166 -10.83 -14.15 10.50
N ALA A 167 -10.43 -12.97 10.08
CA ALA A 167 -9.42 -12.78 9.05
C ALA A 167 -8.04 -13.28 9.51
N MET A 168 -7.59 -12.93 10.70
CA MET A 168 -6.31 -13.38 11.26
C MET A 168 -6.21 -14.90 11.34
N ARG A 169 -7.27 -15.59 11.77
CA ARG A 169 -7.28 -17.06 11.80
C ARG A 169 -7.15 -17.70 10.43
N ALA A 170 -7.69 -17.06 9.40
CA ALA A 170 -7.67 -17.58 8.03
C ALA A 170 -6.36 -17.26 7.30
N LEU A 171 -5.80 -16.07 7.54
CA LEU A 171 -4.63 -15.57 6.80
C LEU A 171 -3.29 -16.06 7.36
N GLY A 172 -3.24 -16.57 8.57
CA GLY A 172 -2.04 -17.10 9.20
C GLY A 172 -1.72 -16.46 10.55
N GLN A 173 -0.70 -16.99 11.22
CA GLN A 173 -0.31 -16.48 12.55
C GLN A 173 0.49 -15.17 12.39
N ALA A 174 0.33 -14.26 13.37
CA ALA A 174 0.97 -12.93 13.38
C ALA A 174 2.52 -12.92 13.26
N ARG A 175 3.17 -14.08 13.31
CA ARG A 175 4.61 -14.23 13.09
C ARG A 175 5.01 -14.07 11.61
N ASP A 176 4.05 -14.25 10.70
CA ASP A 176 4.29 -14.25 9.25
C ASP A 176 3.73 -12.97 8.59
N LEU A 177 3.17 -12.08 9.39
CA LEU A 177 2.50 -10.85 8.93
C LEU A 177 2.93 -9.66 9.76
N ASP A 178 3.39 -8.59 9.11
CA ASP A 178 3.42 -7.27 9.73
C ASP A 178 2.02 -6.65 9.56
N VAL A 179 1.31 -6.46 10.67
CA VAL A 179 -0.11 -6.04 10.67
C VAL A 179 -0.22 -4.56 11.00
N LEU A 180 -0.83 -3.78 10.10
CA LEU A 180 -1.31 -2.43 10.36
C LEU A 180 -2.83 -2.43 10.51
N MET A 181 -3.31 -1.85 11.60
CA MET A 181 -4.69 -2.01 12.04
C MET A 181 -5.62 -0.88 11.66
N ALA A 182 -5.39 0.01 10.84
CA ALA A 182 -6.34 1.01 10.34
C ALA A 182 -5.67 2.34 9.98
N GLU A 183 -6.02 2.86 8.85
CA GLU A 183 -5.98 4.29 8.51
C GLU A 183 -7.39 4.78 8.21
#